data_62f40a7fedc1f11528ca9cad9bbe00da
#
_entry.id   62f40a7fedc1f11528ca9cad9bbe00da
#
_cell.length_a   1.000
_cell.length_b   1.000
_cell.length_c   1.000
_cell.angle_alpha   90.00
_cell.angle_beta   90.00
_cell.angle_gamma   90.00
#
_symmetry.space_group_name_H-M   'P 1'
#
loop_
_entity.id
_entity.type
_entity.pdbx_description
1 polymer ?
#
loop_
_entity_poly.entity_id
_entity_poly.type
_entity_poly.pdbx_seq_one_letter_code
_entity_poly.pdbx_strand_id
1 'polypeptide(L)' 'MEGGVMAETRVKVDLSFTRNLGNYESVRIGIGVEDDVRKGENVDSATERVYAFVESKLIEKTREVEKELNSGK' A
#
# COMPACT_ATOMS: atom_id res chain seq x y z
N MET A 1 10.41 27.88 -15.18
CA MET A 1 10.34 27.56 -14.76
C MET A 1 9.89 27.09 -14.51
N GLU A 2 9.86 26.64 -14.55
CA GLU A 2 9.52 26.21 -14.23
C GLU A 2 9.01 25.71 -13.91
N GLY A 3 9.29 26.23 -14.13
CA GLY A 3 8.06 25.87 -13.76
C GLY A 3 7.72 24.43 -13.92
N GLY A 4 8.33 23.80 -14.73
CA GLY A 4 8.02 22.41 -14.90
C GLY A 4 7.96 21.65 -13.60
N VAL A 5 8.58 22.19 -12.65
CA VAL A 5 8.56 21.61 -11.34
C VAL A 5 7.16 21.36 -10.82
N MET A 6 6.29 22.23 -11.19
CA MET A 6 4.93 22.14 -10.71
C MET A 6 4.22 20.92 -11.20
N ALA A 7 4.75 20.32 -12.24
CA ALA A 7 4.10 19.17 -12.82
C ALA A 7 4.24 17.92 -11.95
N GLU A 8 5.08 18.01 -10.95
CA GLU A 8 5.38 16.78 -10.20
C GLU A 8 4.55 16.71 -8.93
N THR A 9 3.33 16.35 -9.11
CA THR A 9 2.47 16.05 -7.98
C THR A 9 2.60 14.57 -7.67
N ARG A 10 2.71 14.26 -6.41
CA ARG A 10 2.84 12.87 -5.98
C ARG A 10 1.68 12.48 -5.11
N VAL A 11 1.34 11.22 -5.16
CA VAL A 11 0.36 10.66 -4.27
C VAL A 11 1.03 9.58 -3.44
N LYS A 12 0.59 9.46 -2.21
CA LYS A 12 1.15 8.47 -1.30
C LYS A 12 0.01 7.72 -0.65
N VAL A 13 0.10 6.41 -0.65
CA VAL A 13 -0.92 5.56 -0.04
C VAL A 13 -0.23 4.61 0.92
N ASP A 14 -0.69 4.61 2.16
CA ASP A 14 -0.20 3.70 3.17
C ASP A 14 -1.37 2.91 3.70
N LEU A 15 -1.27 1.60 3.65
CA LEU A 15 -2.29 0.72 4.19
C LEU A 15 -1.65 -0.25 5.18
N SER A 16 -2.42 -0.65 6.16
CA SER A 16 -1.91 -1.64 7.10
C SER A 16 -3.03 -2.58 7.50
N PHE A 17 -2.62 -3.74 7.95
CA PHE A 17 -3.52 -4.77 8.42
C PHE A 17 -2.92 -5.35 9.70
N THR A 18 -3.76 -5.50 10.73
CA THR A 18 -3.33 -6.07 11.99
C THR A 18 -4.08 -7.37 12.22
N ARG A 19 -3.34 -8.41 12.50
CA ARG A 19 -3.91 -9.70 12.79
C ARG A 19 -3.61 -10.07 14.23
N ASN A 20 -4.65 -10.34 15.01
CA ASN A 20 -4.49 -10.82 16.38
C ASN A 20 -4.15 -12.28 16.35
N LEU A 21 -3.14 -12.65 17.12
CA LEU A 21 -2.73 -14.05 17.24
C LEU A 21 -3.19 -14.69 18.53
N GLY A 22 -3.83 -13.92 19.39
CA GLY A 22 -4.17 -14.40 20.72
C GLY A 22 -3.00 -14.20 21.66
N ASN A 23 -3.22 -14.44 22.93
CA ASN A 23 -2.16 -14.33 23.93
C ASN A 23 -1.46 -12.99 23.92
N TYR A 24 -2.23 -11.94 23.65
CA TYR A 24 -1.70 -10.57 23.62
C TYR A 24 -0.66 -10.35 22.54
N GLU A 25 -0.67 -11.18 21.52
CA GLU A 25 0.25 -11.04 20.41
C GLU A 25 -0.50 -10.64 19.16
N SER A 26 0.18 -9.88 18.31
CA SER A 26 -0.40 -9.50 17.04
C SER A 26 0.70 -9.29 16.01
N VAL A 27 0.31 -9.37 14.75
CA VAL A 27 1.19 -9.09 13.65
C VAL A 27 0.59 -7.93 12.88
N ARG A 28 1.41 -6.97 12.56
CA ARG A 28 0.97 -5.84 11.75
C ARG A 28 1.77 -5.81 10.46
N ILE A 29 1.05 -5.71 9.35
CA ILE A 29 1.65 -5.65 8.04
C ILE A 29 1.30 -4.30 7.44
N GLY A 30 2.30 -3.55 7.02
CA GLY A 30 2.06 -2.26 6.41
C GLY A 30 2.79 -2.14 5.10
N ILE A 31 2.19 -1.47 4.14
CA ILE A 31 2.79 -1.21 2.85
C ILE A 31 2.46 0.22 2.46
N GLY A 32 3.47 0.93 1.98
CA GLY A 32 3.28 2.28 1.49
C GLY A 32 3.94 2.43 0.15
N VAL A 33 3.31 3.17 -0.72
CA VAL A 33 3.85 3.46 -2.05
C VAL A 33 3.59 4.91 -2.37
N GLU A 34 4.58 5.55 -2.94
CA GLU A 34 4.49 6.91 -3.41
C GLU A 34 4.79 6.90 -4.89
N ASP A 35 3.99 7.63 -5.67
CA ASP A 35 4.20 7.67 -7.11
C ASP A 35 3.75 9.00 -7.64
N ASP A 36 4.26 9.35 -8.80
CA ASP A 36 3.92 10.60 -9.47
C ASP A 36 2.56 10.49 -10.13
N VAL A 37 1.87 11.62 -10.20
CA VAL A 37 0.68 11.71 -11.03
C VAL A 37 1.15 11.71 -12.47
N ARG A 38 0.64 10.80 -13.27
CA ARG A 38 1.07 10.64 -14.63
C ARG A 38 0.38 11.61 -15.54
N LYS A 39 0.99 11.83 -16.68
CA LYS A 39 0.41 12.70 -17.69
C LYS A 39 -0.97 12.15 -18.06
N GLY A 40 -1.94 13.02 -18.06
CA GLY A 40 -3.30 12.61 -18.38
C GLY A 40 -4.09 12.12 -17.21
N GLU A 41 -3.45 11.96 -16.06
CA GLU A 41 -4.14 11.60 -14.84
C GLU A 41 -4.43 12.84 -14.03
N ASN A 42 -5.49 12.79 -13.22
CA ASN A 42 -5.64 13.78 -12.16
C ASN A 42 -5.28 13.10 -10.84
N VAL A 43 -5.31 13.87 -9.76
CA VAL A 43 -4.91 13.34 -8.46
C VAL A 43 -5.81 12.19 -8.03
N ASP A 44 -7.10 12.30 -8.29
CA ASP A 44 -8.02 11.24 -7.90
C ASP A 44 -7.72 9.94 -8.63
N SER A 45 -7.49 10.01 -9.93
CA SER A 45 -7.17 8.82 -10.71
C SER A 45 -5.86 8.21 -10.26
N ALA A 46 -4.87 9.04 -10.01
CA ALA A 46 -3.58 8.54 -9.56
C ALA A 46 -3.71 7.88 -8.20
N THR A 47 -4.50 8.47 -7.31
CA THR A 47 -4.71 7.91 -5.99
C THR A 47 -5.38 6.54 -6.09
N GLU A 48 -6.39 6.42 -6.93
CA GLU A 48 -7.07 5.14 -7.11
C GLU A 48 -6.12 4.09 -7.65
N ARG A 49 -5.29 4.47 -8.60
CA ARG A 49 -4.32 3.54 -9.18
C ARG A 49 -3.34 3.03 -8.12
N VAL A 50 -2.78 3.95 -7.36
CA VAL A 50 -1.80 3.59 -6.34
C VAL A 50 -2.46 2.81 -5.22
N TYR A 51 -3.67 3.22 -4.83
CA TYR A 51 -4.40 2.53 -3.78
C TYR A 51 -4.67 1.07 -4.18
N ALA A 52 -5.11 0.86 -5.41
CA ALA A 52 -5.41 -0.50 -5.87
C ALA A 52 -4.16 -1.36 -5.84
N PHE A 53 -3.03 -0.79 -6.23
CA PHE A 53 -1.78 -1.52 -6.20
C PHE A 53 -1.38 -1.89 -4.77
N VAL A 54 -1.44 -0.92 -3.86
CA VAL A 54 -1.05 -1.15 -2.47
C VAL A 54 -1.98 -2.16 -1.81
N GLU A 55 -3.27 -2.03 -2.09
CA GLU A 55 -4.25 -2.95 -1.53
C GLU A 55 -3.98 -4.38 -1.99
N SER A 56 -3.71 -4.54 -3.26
CA SER A 56 -3.43 -5.84 -3.83
C SER A 56 -2.18 -6.45 -3.20
N LYS A 57 -1.15 -5.64 -3.01
CA LYS A 57 0.08 -6.12 -2.38
C LYS A 57 -0.13 -6.45 -0.90
N LEU A 58 -0.92 -5.67 -0.22
CA LEU A 58 -1.20 -5.92 1.18
C LEU A 58 -1.94 -7.25 1.35
N ILE A 59 -2.91 -7.51 0.49
CA ILE A 59 -3.64 -8.78 0.53
C ILE A 59 -2.69 -9.94 0.27
N GLU A 60 -1.83 -9.78 -0.71
CA GLU A 60 -0.86 -10.81 -1.06
C GLU A 60 0.05 -11.12 0.12
N LYS A 61 0.58 -10.08 0.76
CA LYS A 61 1.47 -10.28 1.89
C LYS A 61 0.75 -10.85 3.10
N THR A 62 -0.49 -10.44 3.30
CA THR A 62 -1.28 -10.98 4.40
C THR A 62 -1.48 -12.48 4.22
N ARG A 63 -1.74 -12.90 3.00
CA ARG A 63 -1.90 -14.34 2.74
C ARG A 63 -0.61 -15.10 2.99
N GLU A 64 0.53 -14.50 2.61
CA GLU A 64 1.82 -15.15 2.84
C GLU A 64 2.08 -15.33 4.31
N VAL A 65 1.81 -14.29 5.09
CA VAL A 65 2.03 -14.36 6.53
C VAL A 65 1.10 -15.39 7.16
N GLU A 66 -0.16 -15.43 6.76
CA GLU A 66 -1.08 -16.41 7.30
C GLU A 66 -0.66 -17.83 6.96
N LYS A 67 -0.16 -18.00 5.76
CA LYS A 67 0.32 -19.30 5.37
C LYS A 67 1.50 -19.76 6.23
N GLU A 68 2.41 -18.83 6.51
CA GLU A 68 3.54 -19.12 7.39
C GLU A 68 3.10 -19.45 8.80
N LEU A 69 2.14 -18.70 9.31
CA LEU A 69 1.64 -18.95 10.65
C LEU A 69 1.00 -20.32 10.75
N ASN A 70 0.27 -20.70 9.72
CA ASN A 70 -0.38 -22.02 9.71
C ASN A 70 0.60 -23.15 9.56
N SER A 71 1.62 -22.97 8.73
CA SER A 71 2.57 -24.05 8.52
C SER A 71 3.60 -24.16 9.63
N GLY A 72 3.67 -23.17 10.49
CA GLY A 72 4.58 -23.23 11.63
C GLY A 72 4.10 -24.13 12.75
N LYS A 73 3.00 -24.75 12.54
CA LYS A 73 2.47 -25.67 13.55
C LYS A 73 3.21 -27.02 13.52
#